data_481ce5b6392c08093c084639c1fa6179
#
_entry.id   481ce5b6392c08093c084639c1fa6179
#
_cell.length_a   1.000
_cell.length_b   1.000
_cell.length_c   1.000
_cell.angle_alpha   90.00
_cell.angle_beta   90.00
_cell.angle_gamma   90.00
#
_symmetry.space_group_name_H-M   'P 1'
#
loop_
_entity.id
_entity.type
_entity.pdbx_description
1 polymer ?
#
loop_
_entity_poly.entity_id
_entity_poly.type
_entity_poly.pdbx_seq_one_letter_code
_entity_poly.pdbx_strand_id
1 'polypeptide(L)'
;MLVLSIGFILIALLVATVVMAASSVYLEHKKLLSLADGASVAAADSFTLGQLGNAGGTPTAVLSGARVRSAAVDYLGRNGAFERFSALTVAPVTGSPDGATAVVVLSAAVHPPVVNFLVPDGIRIEATSTARSRLSR
;
A
#
# COMPACT_ATOMS: atom_id res chain seq x y z
N MET A 1 -23.43 31.27 -31.89
CA MET A 1 -22.56 30.17 -32.34
C MET A 1 -21.21 30.14 -31.60
N LEU A 2 -20.49 31.25 -31.57
CA LEU A 2 -19.18 31.32 -30.93
C LEU A 2 -19.23 31.04 -29.43
N VAL A 3 -20.20 31.58 -28.69
CA VAL A 3 -20.39 31.39 -27.26
C VAL A 3 -20.72 29.92 -26.95
N LEU A 4 -21.55 29.27 -27.77
CA LEU A 4 -21.89 27.85 -27.62
C LEU A 4 -20.65 26.96 -27.83
N SER A 5 -19.81 27.27 -28.83
CA SER A 5 -18.59 26.53 -29.10
C SER A 5 -17.56 26.67 -27.98
N ILE A 6 -17.41 27.87 -27.42
CA ILE A 6 -16.53 28.10 -26.26
C ILE A 6 -17.05 27.33 -25.03
N GLY A 7 -18.35 27.37 -24.76
CA GLY A 7 -18.96 26.63 -23.67
C GLY A 7 -18.75 25.13 -23.80
N PHE A 8 -18.89 24.57 -25.01
CA PHE A 8 -18.63 23.16 -25.27
C PHE A 8 -17.16 22.77 -25.04
N ILE A 9 -16.23 23.60 -25.53
CA ILE A 9 -14.79 23.36 -25.31
C ILE A 9 -14.43 23.39 -23.83
N LEU A 10 -14.98 24.34 -23.06
CA LEU A 10 -14.75 24.43 -21.63
C LEU A 10 -15.24 23.17 -20.89
N ILE A 11 -16.43 22.68 -21.23
CA ILE A 11 -16.99 21.45 -20.64
C ILE A 11 -16.13 20.25 -21.02
N ALA A 12 -15.69 20.14 -22.28
CA ALA A 12 -14.82 19.06 -22.73
C ALA A 12 -13.47 19.05 -22.00
N LEU A 13 -12.86 20.23 -21.79
CA LEU A 13 -11.62 20.37 -21.03
C LEU A 13 -11.81 20.00 -19.55
N LEU A 14 -12.92 20.40 -18.96
CA LEU A 14 -13.25 20.06 -17.57
C LEU A 14 -13.40 18.53 -17.40
N VAL A 15 -14.12 17.89 -18.29
CA VAL A 15 -14.29 16.42 -18.28
C VAL A 15 -12.93 15.73 -18.46
N ALA A 16 -12.11 16.17 -19.41
CA ALA A 16 -10.77 15.63 -19.63
C ALA A 16 -9.89 15.74 -18.37
N THR A 17 -9.94 16.87 -17.70
CA THR A 17 -9.21 17.13 -16.45
C THR A 17 -9.62 16.16 -15.33
N VAL A 18 -10.93 15.95 -15.16
CA VAL A 18 -11.45 15.01 -14.16
C VAL A 18 -11.01 13.58 -14.45
N VAL A 19 -11.06 13.16 -15.72
CA VAL A 19 -10.62 11.82 -16.14
C VAL A 19 -9.12 11.62 -15.88
N MET A 20 -8.29 12.62 -16.19
CA MET A 20 -6.86 12.55 -15.91
C MET A 20 -6.55 12.47 -14.42
N ALA A 21 -7.26 13.24 -13.60
CA ALA A 21 -7.10 13.21 -12.15
C ALA A 21 -7.48 11.84 -11.57
N ALA A 22 -8.62 11.29 -11.97
CA ALA A 22 -9.08 9.97 -11.54
C ALA A 22 -8.08 8.87 -11.95
N SER A 23 -7.58 8.91 -13.18
CA SER A 23 -6.59 7.97 -13.70
C SER A 23 -5.28 8.03 -12.91
N SER A 24 -4.83 9.23 -12.57
CA SER A 24 -3.62 9.43 -11.77
C SER A 24 -3.74 8.79 -10.38
N VAL A 25 -4.85 9.03 -9.68
CA VAL A 25 -5.11 8.44 -8.36
C VAL A 25 -5.17 6.91 -8.46
N TYR A 26 -5.84 6.39 -9.48
CA TYR A 26 -5.94 4.94 -9.69
C TYR A 26 -4.57 4.29 -9.91
N LEU A 27 -3.70 4.89 -10.73
CA LEU A 27 -2.35 4.37 -10.98
C LEU A 27 -1.50 4.38 -9.71
N GLU A 28 -1.55 5.46 -8.93
CA GLU A 28 -0.81 5.54 -7.67
C GLU A 28 -1.34 4.53 -6.64
N HIS A 29 -2.65 4.33 -6.57
CA HIS A 29 -3.23 3.29 -5.73
C HIS A 29 -2.74 1.89 -6.13
N LYS A 30 -2.66 1.58 -7.44
CA LYS A 30 -2.13 0.31 -7.93
C LYS A 30 -0.65 0.11 -7.57
N LYS A 31 0.16 1.17 -7.66
CA LYS A 31 1.56 1.12 -7.25
C LYS A 31 1.69 0.89 -5.73
N LEU A 32 0.87 1.56 -4.93
CA LEU A 32 0.84 1.38 -3.48
C LEU A 32 0.41 -0.03 -3.11
N LEU A 33 -0.61 -0.58 -3.79
CA LEU A 33 -1.07 -1.95 -3.58
C LEU A 33 0.04 -2.97 -3.90
N SER A 34 0.76 -2.78 -5.01
CA SER A 34 1.89 -3.63 -5.37
C SER A 34 3.00 -3.61 -4.31
N LEU A 35 3.26 -2.46 -3.70
CA LEU A 35 4.19 -2.35 -2.58
C LEU A 35 3.67 -3.05 -1.33
N ALA A 36 2.38 -2.93 -1.03
CA ALA A 36 1.75 -3.62 0.08
C ALA A 36 1.83 -5.14 -0.10
N ASP A 37 1.61 -5.63 -1.33
CA ASP A 37 1.74 -7.07 -1.66
C ASP A 37 3.17 -7.56 -1.42
N GLY A 38 4.17 -6.88 -1.95
CA GLY A 38 5.57 -7.22 -1.72
C GLY A 38 5.96 -7.17 -0.24
N ALA A 39 5.51 -6.15 0.47
CA ALA A 39 5.76 -6.00 1.90
C ALA A 39 5.08 -7.09 2.74
N SER A 40 3.86 -7.50 2.38
CA SER A 40 3.14 -8.59 3.08
C SER A 40 3.82 -9.94 2.88
N VAL A 41 4.33 -10.22 1.68
CA VAL A 41 5.11 -11.43 1.39
C VAL A 41 6.41 -11.42 2.18
N ALA A 42 7.19 -10.32 2.13
CA ALA A 42 8.42 -10.19 2.90
C ALA A 42 8.18 -10.33 4.41
N ALA A 43 7.06 -9.80 4.90
CA ALA A 43 6.65 -9.92 6.29
C ALA A 43 6.25 -11.37 6.65
N ALA A 44 5.56 -12.06 5.77
CA ALA A 44 5.18 -13.46 5.97
C ALA A 44 6.41 -14.38 6.02
N ASP A 45 7.47 -14.05 5.26
CA ASP A 45 8.74 -14.78 5.27
C ASP A 45 9.61 -14.47 6.51
N SER A 46 9.26 -13.44 7.27
CA SER A 46 9.97 -13.08 8.52
C SER A 46 9.58 -13.92 9.74
N PHE A 47 8.84 -15.00 9.54
CA PHE A 47 8.44 -15.89 10.64
C PHE A 47 9.63 -16.48 11.37
N THR A 48 9.48 -16.69 12.69
CA THR A 48 10.36 -17.56 13.44
C THR A 48 9.76 -18.96 13.47
N LEU A 49 10.59 -19.95 13.31
CA LEU A 49 10.21 -21.30 13.70
C LEU A 49 9.93 -21.25 15.20
N GLY A 50 8.67 -21.42 15.58
CA GLY A 50 8.28 -21.59 16.97
C GLY A 50 9.14 -22.67 17.57
N GLN A 51 9.68 -22.44 18.76
CA GLN A 51 10.74 -23.23 19.36
C GLN A 51 10.57 -24.73 19.10
N LEU A 52 11.56 -25.30 18.45
CA LEU A 52 11.76 -26.76 18.38
C LEU A 52 12.10 -27.35 19.78
N GLY A 53 11.69 -26.64 20.82
CA GLY A 53 11.96 -26.97 22.20
C GLY A 53 10.71 -27.53 22.88
N ASN A 54 10.73 -28.79 23.04
CA ASN A 54 10.01 -29.68 23.91
C ASN A 54 9.04 -30.62 23.20
N ALA A 55 9.60 -31.81 22.90
CA ALA A 55 8.85 -33.04 22.74
C ALA A 55 7.81 -33.12 21.62
N GLY A 56 8.25 -33.38 20.40
CA GLY A 56 7.40 -34.08 19.41
C GLY A 56 6.35 -33.23 18.68
N GLY A 57 6.38 -31.91 18.80
CA GLY A 57 5.48 -31.00 18.08
C GLY A 57 5.95 -30.68 16.66
N THR A 58 5.02 -30.65 15.73
CA THR A 58 5.28 -30.11 14.37
C THR A 58 5.73 -28.68 14.47
N PRO A 59 6.84 -28.26 13.77
CA PRO A 59 7.27 -26.87 13.76
C PRO A 59 6.18 -25.97 13.17
N THR A 60 5.75 -24.99 13.94
CA THR A 60 4.73 -24.03 13.54
C THR A 60 5.40 -22.69 13.25
N ALA A 61 5.08 -22.08 12.11
CA ALA A 61 5.51 -20.72 11.80
C ALA A 61 4.74 -19.73 12.68
N VAL A 62 5.46 -18.94 13.46
CA VAL A 62 4.86 -17.91 14.33
C VAL A 62 5.30 -16.53 13.87
N LEU A 63 4.32 -15.70 13.55
CA LEU A 63 4.49 -14.30 13.20
C LEU A 63 4.14 -13.39 14.38
N SER A 64 5.03 -12.48 14.74
CA SER A 64 4.71 -11.42 15.68
C SER A 64 4.39 -10.13 14.93
N GLY A 65 3.42 -9.35 15.43
CA GLY A 65 3.05 -8.07 14.82
C GLY A 65 4.21 -7.08 14.70
N ALA A 66 5.13 -7.07 15.67
CA ALA A 66 6.32 -6.23 15.63
C ALA A 66 7.27 -6.62 14.48
N ARG A 67 7.46 -7.93 14.23
CA ARG A 67 8.28 -8.42 13.12
C ARG A 67 7.65 -8.12 11.77
N VAL A 68 6.34 -8.33 11.63
CA VAL A 68 5.60 -7.99 10.43
C VAL A 68 5.80 -6.53 10.08
N ARG A 69 5.67 -5.64 11.07
CA ARG A 69 5.88 -4.21 10.87
C ARG A 69 7.32 -3.87 10.49
N SER A 70 8.31 -4.40 11.19
CA SER A 70 9.72 -4.12 10.87
C SER A 70 10.11 -4.65 9.50
N ALA A 71 9.68 -5.84 9.13
CA ALA A 71 9.94 -6.42 7.81
C ALA A 71 9.27 -5.61 6.69
N ALA A 72 8.05 -5.11 6.92
CA ALA A 72 7.36 -4.23 5.97
C ALA A 72 8.12 -2.91 5.79
N VAL A 73 8.55 -2.27 6.88
CA VAL A 73 9.34 -1.01 6.83
C VAL A 73 10.67 -1.24 6.11
N ASP A 74 11.39 -2.31 6.40
CA ASP A 74 12.64 -2.67 5.74
C ASP A 74 12.46 -2.91 4.24
N TYR A 75 11.39 -3.59 3.86
CA TYR A 75 11.05 -3.81 2.45
C TYR A 75 10.79 -2.49 1.72
N LEU A 76 9.99 -1.61 2.32
CA LEU A 76 9.67 -0.29 1.76
C LEU A 76 10.93 0.57 1.62
N GLY A 77 11.81 0.57 2.62
CA GLY A 77 13.07 1.30 2.58
C GLY A 77 13.99 0.82 1.45
N ARG A 78 14.15 -0.50 1.32
CA ARG A 78 14.98 -1.09 0.24
C ARG A 78 14.44 -0.82 -1.17
N ASN A 79 13.14 -0.62 -1.30
CA ASN A 79 12.50 -0.31 -2.59
C ASN A 79 12.35 1.20 -2.84
N GLY A 80 12.90 2.07 -1.98
CA GLY A 80 12.81 3.52 -2.13
C GLY A 80 11.37 4.05 -2.08
N ALA A 81 10.47 3.34 -1.39
CA ALA A 81 9.06 3.68 -1.37
C ALA A 81 8.79 5.01 -0.67
N PHE A 82 9.54 5.32 0.39
CA PHE A 82 9.39 6.57 1.14
C PHE A 82 9.79 7.82 0.34
N GLU A 83 10.64 7.66 -0.68
CA GLU A 83 11.02 8.75 -1.59
C GLU A 83 10.02 8.92 -2.74
N ARG A 84 9.34 7.82 -3.11
CA ARG A 84 8.41 7.79 -4.25
C ARG A 84 7.00 8.22 -3.91
N PHE A 85 6.56 8.02 -2.66
CA PHE A 85 5.23 8.37 -2.19
C PHE A 85 5.29 9.46 -1.13
N SER A 86 4.43 10.45 -1.26
CA SER A 86 4.28 11.50 -0.26
C SER A 86 3.55 10.97 0.96
N ALA A 87 4.06 11.31 2.15
CA ALA A 87 3.46 10.94 3.44
C ALA A 87 3.15 9.43 3.56
N LEU A 88 4.02 8.57 2.99
CA LEU A 88 3.87 7.11 3.11
C LEU A 88 4.02 6.70 4.58
N THR A 89 3.04 5.99 5.08
CA THR A 89 3.03 5.47 6.45
C THR A 89 2.56 4.02 6.47
N VAL A 90 3.10 3.26 7.39
CA VAL A 90 2.62 1.92 7.74
C VAL A 90 1.58 2.06 8.82
N ALA A 91 0.34 1.71 8.53
CA ALA A 91 -0.77 1.89 9.45
C ALA A 91 -0.60 1.06 10.74
N PRO A 92 -1.12 1.52 11.89
CA PRO A 92 -1.02 0.81 13.17
C PRO A 92 -1.62 -0.60 13.17
N VAL A 93 -2.60 -0.85 12.29
CA VAL A 93 -3.25 -2.16 12.14
C VAL A 93 -2.37 -3.19 11.40
N THR A 94 -1.21 -2.77 10.87
CA THR A 94 -0.21 -3.69 10.30
C THR A 94 0.31 -4.64 11.38
N GLY A 95 0.20 -5.93 11.13
CA GLY A 95 0.62 -6.93 12.09
C GLY A 95 0.20 -8.35 11.70
N SER A 96 0.11 -9.23 12.68
CA SER A 96 -0.35 -10.59 12.51
C SER A 96 -1.45 -10.89 13.52
N PRO A 97 -2.73 -10.89 13.11
CA PRO A 97 -3.84 -11.10 14.02
C PRO A 97 -3.97 -12.54 14.50
N ASP A 98 -3.53 -13.50 13.69
CA ASP A 98 -3.65 -14.95 13.95
C ASP A 98 -2.29 -15.65 14.16
N GLY A 99 -1.19 -14.91 14.17
CA GLY A 99 0.17 -15.46 14.28
C GLY A 99 0.66 -16.23 13.05
N ALA A 100 -0.13 -16.32 11.98
CA ALA A 100 0.19 -17.05 10.76
C ALA A 100 0.05 -16.21 9.49
N THR A 101 -0.74 -15.15 9.56
CA THR A 101 -1.01 -14.23 8.44
C THR A 101 -0.38 -12.88 8.70
N ALA A 102 0.43 -12.41 7.77
CA ALA A 102 0.93 -11.03 7.77
C ALA A 102 -0.10 -10.12 7.09
N VAL A 103 -0.54 -9.10 7.79
CA VAL A 103 -1.42 -8.04 7.26
C VAL A 103 -0.63 -6.76 7.19
N VAL A 104 -0.51 -6.17 6.01
CA VAL A 104 0.18 -4.91 5.79
C VAL A 104 -0.79 -3.89 5.23
N VAL A 105 -0.91 -2.77 5.92
CA VAL A 105 -1.74 -1.64 5.51
C VAL A 105 -0.85 -0.41 5.33
N LEU A 106 -0.83 0.11 4.11
CA LEU A 106 -0.07 1.28 3.73
C LEU A 106 -1.01 2.44 3.43
N SER A 107 -0.63 3.63 3.87
CA SER A 107 -1.33 4.88 3.55
C SER A 107 -0.35 5.88 2.96
N ALA A 108 -0.75 6.56 1.90
CA ALA A 108 0.03 7.59 1.24
C ALA A 108 -0.85 8.73 0.75
N ALA A 109 -0.26 9.88 0.44
CA ALA A 109 -0.95 11.00 -0.19
C ALA A 109 -0.57 11.09 -1.68
N VAL A 110 -1.56 11.25 -2.53
CA VAL A 110 -1.40 11.46 -3.97
C VAL A 110 -1.72 12.91 -4.29
N HIS A 111 -0.88 13.53 -5.09
CA HIS A 111 -1.04 14.91 -5.57
C HIS A 111 -1.27 14.90 -7.09
N PRO A 112 -2.51 14.71 -7.55
CA PRO A 112 -2.79 14.72 -8.98
C PRO A 112 -2.44 16.09 -9.57
N PRO A 113 -1.78 16.15 -10.74
CA PRO A 113 -1.58 17.40 -11.43
C PRO A 113 -2.94 18.05 -11.70
N VAL A 114 -3.05 19.34 -11.69
CA VAL A 114 -4.28 20.13 -11.88
C VAL A 114 -5.20 20.18 -10.64
N VAL A 115 -5.46 19.05 -9.97
CA VAL A 115 -6.31 19.01 -8.77
C VAL A 115 -5.55 19.45 -7.51
N ASN A 116 -4.24 19.44 -7.56
CA ASN A 116 -3.37 19.88 -6.45
C ASN A 116 -3.63 21.33 -6.02
N PHE A 117 -4.14 22.16 -6.94
CA PHE A 117 -4.54 23.53 -6.64
C PHE A 117 -5.81 23.59 -5.75
N LEU A 118 -6.71 22.62 -5.92
CA LEU A 118 -7.97 22.53 -5.17
C LEU A 118 -7.81 21.74 -3.86
N VAL A 119 -6.90 20.77 -3.84
CA VAL A 119 -6.62 19.90 -2.69
C VAL A 119 -5.12 19.87 -2.44
N PRO A 120 -4.56 20.93 -1.81
CA PRO A 120 -3.10 21.06 -1.60
C PRO A 120 -2.53 19.96 -0.70
N ASP A 121 -3.31 19.40 0.23
CA ASP A 121 -2.91 18.31 1.13
C ASP A 121 -2.87 16.94 0.44
N GLY A 122 -3.29 16.88 -0.83
CA GLY A 122 -3.38 15.64 -1.58
C GLY A 122 -4.57 14.77 -1.20
N ILE A 123 -4.74 13.71 -1.97
CA ILE A 123 -5.78 12.70 -1.76
C ILE A 123 -5.15 11.51 -1.04
N ARG A 124 -5.65 11.19 0.15
CA ARG A 124 -5.18 10.02 0.88
C ARG A 124 -5.68 8.75 0.22
N ILE A 125 -4.75 7.84 -0.03
CA ILE A 125 -5.03 6.49 -0.51
C ILE A 125 -4.51 5.46 0.48
N GLU A 126 -5.18 4.33 0.55
CA GLU A 126 -4.81 3.23 1.43
C GLU A 126 -4.81 1.93 0.62
N ALA A 127 -3.84 1.08 0.90
CA ALA A 127 -3.74 -0.25 0.31
C ALA A 127 -3.50 -1.28 1.39
N THR A 128 -4.29 -2.34 1.38
CA THR A 128 -4.18 -3.46 2.31
C THR A 128 -3.80 -4.72 1.54
N SER A 129 -2.82 -5.44 2.04
CA SER A 129 -2.45 -6.75 1.52
C SER A 129 -2.21 -7.74 2.65
N THR A 130 -2.46 -9.01 2.35
CA THR A 130 -2.30 -10.10 3.29
C THR A 130 -1.50 -11.23 2.66
N ALA A 131 -0.54 -11.77 3.40
CA ALA A 131 0.20 -12.96 3.00
C ALA A 131 0.26 -13.94 4.16
N ARG A 132 0.12 -15.23 3.86
CA ARG A 132 0.19 -16.27 4.86
C ARG A 132 1.56 -16.93 4.84
N SER A 133 2.17 -17.03 6.02
CA SER A 133 3.40 -17.81 6.18
C SER A 133 3.14 -19.28 5.88
N ARG A 134 3.98 -19.88 5.02
CA ARG A 134 3.94 -21.31 4.69
C ARG A 134 5.30 -21.91 4.96
N LEU A 135 5.31 -22.97 5.76
CA LEU A 135 6.44 -23.86 5.79
C LEU A 135 6.33 -24.78 4.55
N SER A 136 7.14 -24.53 3.52
CA SER A 136 7.29 -25.50 2.43
C SER A 136 8.19 -26.64 2.95
N ARG A 137 7.70 -27.83 2.82
CA ARG A 137 8.49 -29.06 3.01
C ARG A 137 9.39 -29.32 1.83
#